data_10facad4f96d8e0dfb2d6ee3c9b80da0
#
_entry.id   10facad4f96d8e0dfb2d6ee3c9b80da0
#
_cell.length_a   1.000
_cell.length_b   1.000
_cell.length_c   1.000
_cell.angle_alpha   90.00
_cell.angle_beta   90.00
_cell.angle_gamma   90.00
#
_symmetry.space_group_name_H-M   'P 1'
#
loop_
_entity.id
_entity.type
_entity.pdbx_description
1 polymer ?
#
loop_
_entity_poly.entity_id
_entity_poly.type
_entity_poly.pdbx_seq_one_letter_code
_entity_poly.pdbx_strand_id
1 'polypeptide(L)'
;YNVTYGVSTSNDDNVPTDNSGTGSFGVSEFIYARDNGTISSFEDGNGDGGTLILGNTFYVANSVDLYSVAVSLTNGSEVGAVIVGELRNPNEADFPVIATTPEIEITSSMLGGTGSSNFTQLIFDSPITLEANLDYMITVNCFGNIRIGLNGTSEAQTSFIYYVSPTQGEDWFFTTTTPMVRMNFNPTVGIEDADRSNGAGLGQNIPNPANNTTSIPYELEESTNVVLEVHDVSGKLVMQVNEGRRAPGAYRINLPLEQLNEGLYFYTLR
;
A
#
# COMPACT_ATOMS: atom_id res chain seq x y z
N TYR A 1 -4.39 5.57 -17.39
CA TYR A 1 -5.13 5.19 -18.60
C TYR A 1 -6.55 5.71 -18.52
N ASN A 2 -7.03 6.31 -19.61
CA ASN A 2 -8.42 6.73 -19.78
C ASN A 2 -9.06 5.83 -20.84
N VAL A 3 -10.22 5.28 -20.54
CA VAL A 3 -11.01 4.45 -21.46
C VAL A 3 -12.30 5.18 -21.75
N THR A 4 -12.61 5.33 -23.04
CA THR A 4 -13.92 5.80 -23.51
C THR A 4 -14.62 4.63 -24.17
N TYR A 5 -15.85 4.35 -23.77
CA TYR A 5 -16.67 3.33 -24.39
C TYR A 5 -17.97 3.93 -24.89
N GLY A 6 -18.51 3.31 -25.92
CA GLY A 6 -19.81 3.69 -26.47
C GLY A 6 -20.58 2.46 -26.91
N VAL A 7 -21.89 2.54 -26.79
CA VAL A 7 -22.83 1.53 -27.30
C VAL A 7 -23.68 2.17 -28.38
N SER A 8 -23.88 1.46 -29.48
CA SER A 8 -24.81 1.89 -30.54
C SER A 8 -25.83 0.82 -30.79
N THR A 9 -27.07 1.23 -31.07
CA THR A 9 -28.16 0.36 -31.46
C THR A 9 -28.72 0.78 -32.81
N SER A 10 -29.29 -0.16 -33.56
CA SER A 10 -29.98 0.11 -34.82
C SER A 10 -31.44 0.56 -34.61
N ASN A 11 -31.94 0.53 -33.39
CA ASN A 11 -33.27 0.98 -33.04
C ASN A 11 -33.25 2.42 -32.52
N ASP A 12 -34.41 3.09 -32.54
CA ASP A 12 -34.55 4.43 -31.96
C ASP A 12 -34.20 4.37 -30.45
N ASP A 13 -33.30 5.24 -30.05
CA ASP A 13 -32.87 5.39 -28.67
C ASP A 13 -33.44 6.69 -28.09
N ASN A 14 -34.23 6.55 -27.03
CA ASN A 14 -34.88 7.70 -26.39
C ASN A 14 -33.94 8.52 -25.49
N VAL A 15 -32.76 8.00 -25.17
CA VAL A 15 -31.75 8.67 -24.28
C VAL A 15 -30.33 8.48 -24.83
N PRO A 16 -30.00 9.05 -26.01
CA PRO A 16 -28.68 8.84 -26.64
C PRO A 16 -27.50 9.36 -25.84
N THR A 17 -27.72 10.12 -24.76
CA THR A 17 -26.69 10.67 -23.88
C THR A 17 -26.10 9.65 -22.90
N ASP A 18 -26.76 8.51 -22.69
CA ASP A 18 -26.28 7.42 -21.84
C ASP A 18 -25.48 6.34 -22.61
N ASN A 19 -25.38 6.49 -23.93
CA ASN A 19 -24.68 5.57 -24.83
C ASN A 19 -23.14 5.64 -24.75
N SER A 20 -22.59 6.56 -24.02
CA SER A 20 -21.14 6.68 -23.88
C SER A 20 -20.75 6.98 -22.44
N GLY A 21 -19.61 6.45 -22.06
CA GLY A 21 -19.01 6.73 -20.77
C GLY A 21 -17.50 6.79 -20.85
N THR A 22 -16.89 7.37 -19.83
CA THR A 22 -15.45 7.40 -19.66
C THR A 22 -15.11 6.83 -18.32
N GLY A 23 -14.06 6.00 -18.27
CA GLY A 23 -13.45 5.49 -17.06
C GLY A 23 -11.96 5.74 -17.08
N SER A 24 -11.34 5.84 -15.92
CA SER A 24 -9.89 5.91 -15.79
C SER A 24 -9.39 4.87 -14.81
N PHE A 25 -8.24 4.29 -15.10
CA PHE A 25 -7.53 3.40 -14.18
C PHE A 25 -6.02 3.67 -14.22
N GLY A 26 -5.36 3.46 -13.08
CA GLY A 26 -3.91 3.47 -12.97
C GLY A 26 -3.37 2.03 -13.04
N VAL A 27 -2.17 1.88 -13.58
CA VAL A 27 -1.41 0.62 -13.49
C VAL A 27 -0.24 0.87 -12.57
N SER A 28 -0.13 0.04 -11.54
CA SER A 28 0.98 0.02 -10.59
C SER A 28 1.70 -1.32 -10.70
N GLU A 29 3.01 -1.32 -10.51
CA GLU A 29 3.82 -2.53 -10.56
C GLU A 29 3.52 -3.46 -9.36
N PHE A 30 3.28 -2.88 -8.20
CA PHE A 30 3.21 -3.64 -6.94
C PHE A 30 1.92 -3.46 -6.15
N ILE A 31 1.00 -2.61 -6.55
CA ILE A 31 -0.19 -2.29 -5.75
C ILE A 31 -1.47 -2.62 -6.50
N TYR A 32 -2.32 -3.44 -5.91
CA TYR A 32 -3.71 -3.57 -6.30
C TYR A 32 -4.57 -2.73 -5.36
N ALA A 33 -5.23 -1.73 -5.93
CA ALA A 33 -6.07 -0.76 -5.23
C ALA A 33 -7.41 -0.58 -5.95
N ARG A 34 -8.47 -0.33 -5.19
CA ARG A 34 -9.78 0.10 -5.71
C ARG A 34 -10.03 1.59 -5.49
N ASP A 35 -9.26 2.21 -4.60
CA ASP A 35 -9.29 3.64 -4.32
C ASP A 35 -8.31 4.42 -5.22
N ASN A 36 -8.48 5.74 -5.29
CA ASN A 36 -7.62 6.65 -6.09
C ASN A 36 -6.54 7.38 -5.26
N GLY A 37 -6.32 6.97 -4.01
CA GLY A 37 -5.35 7.59 -3.12
C GLY A 37 -5.83 8.81 -2.37
N THR A 38 -7.10 9.23 -2.50
CA THR A 38 -7.64 10.43 -1.83
C THR A 38 -8.68 10.03 -0.79
N ILE A 39 -8.50 10.44 0.46
CA ILE A 39 -9.49 10.22 1.52
C ILE A 39 -10.66 11.18 1.32
N SER A 40 -11.88 10.67 1.15
CA SER A 40 -13.12 11.46 1.07
C SER A 40 -13.94 11.41 2.36
N SER A 41 -13.87 10.32 3.10
CA SER A 41 -14.55 10.06 4.38
C SER A 41 -13.81 8.96 5.15
N PHE A 42 -14.40 8.47 6.23
CA PHE A 42 -13.85 7.35 7.01
C PHE A 42 -14.96 6.44 7.53
N GLU A 43 -14.59 5.22 7.90
CA GLU A 43 -15.43 4.26 8.63
C GLU A 43 -14.78 3.99 10.00
N ASP A 44 -15.57 4.04 11.07
CA ASP A 44 -15.11 3.84 12.45
C ASP A 44 -15.94 2.79 13.24
N GLY A 45 -16.73 2.00 12.55
CA GLY A 45 -17.53 0.93 13.18
C GLY A 45 -18.57 1.42 14.17
N ASN A 46 -19.11 2.62 14.01
CA ASN A 46 -20.08 3.29 14.89
C ASN A 46 -19.51 3.85 16.20
N GLY A 47 -18.21 3.84 16.42
CA GLY A 47 -17.57 4.52 17.54
C GLY A 47 -17.75 3.89 18.92
N ASP A 48 -18.33 2.69 19.00
CA ASP A 48 -18.57 1.99 20.28
C ASP A 48 -17.45 1.01 20.68
N GLY A 49 -16.30 1.06 19.98
CA GLY A 49 -15.12 0.23 20.29
C GLY A 49 -15.32 -1.26 20.00
N GLY A 50 -16.32 -1.59 19.18
CA GLY A 50 -16.56 -2.94 18.68
C GLY A 50 -15.53 -3.35 17.63
N THR A 51 -15.54 -4.63 17.26
CA THR A 51 -14.71 -5.15 16.18
C THR A 51 -15.18 -4.55 14.85
N LEU A 52 -14.27 -3.89 14.13
CA LEU A 52 -14.45 -3.39 12.77
C LEU A 52 -13.54 -4.18 11.85
N ILE A 53 -14.12 -4.90 10.88
CA ILE A 53 -13.35 -5.55 9.82
C ILE A 53 -13.85 -5.00 8.50
N LEU A 54 -12.98 -4.45 7.67
CA LEU A 54 -13.38 -3.99 6.34
C LEU A 54 -12.25 -4.13 5.32
N GLY A 55 -12.62 -4.22 4.06
CA GLY A 55 -11.66 -4.34 2.96
C GLY A 55 -12.31 -4.57 1.62
N ASN A 56 -11.50 -5.07 0.68
CA ASN A 56 -11.84 -5.17 -0.73
C ASN A 56 -11.52 -6.56 -1.29
N THR A 57 -12.32 -6.99 -2.28
CA THR A 57 -12.01 -8.17 -3.09
C THR A 57 -11.21 -7.79 -4.32
N PHE A 58 -10.32 -8.68 -4.76
CA PHE A 58 -9.50 -8.52 -5.95
C PHE A 58 -9.39 -9.84 -6.72
N TYR A 59 -9.55 -9.76 -8.03
CA TYR A 59 -9.25 -10.88 -8.93
C TYR A 59 -7.76 -10.90 -9.25
N VAL A 60 -7.12 -12.04 -9.04
CA VAL A 60 -5.70 -12.27 -9.31
C VAL A 60 -5.56 -13.07 -10.60
N ALA A 61 -5.14 -12.41 -11.67
CA ALA A 61 -5.06 -13.02 -13.00
C ALA A 61 -3.86 -13.97 -13.18
N ASN A 62 -2.74 -13.67 -12.50
CA ASN A 62 -1.50 -14.46 -12.55
C ASN A 62 -1.05 -14.76 -11.13
N SER A 63 -0.39 -15.92 -10.92
CA SER A 63 0.18 -16.24 -9.62
C SER A 63 1.23 -15.18 -9.23
N VAL A 64 1.15 -14.69 -7.99
CA VAL A 64 1.99 -13.62 -7.47
C VAL A 64 2.10 -13.71 -5.95
N ASP A 65 3.22 -13.28 -5.40
CA ASP A 65 3.44 -13.26 -3.95
C ASP A 65 2.95 -11.95 -3.31
N LEU A 66 2.03 -12.05 -2.35
CA LEU A 66 1.53 -10.95 -1.54
C LEU A 66 2.45 -10.77 -0.33
N TYR A 67 2.96 -9.55 -0.13
CA TYR A 67 3.90 -9.23 0.96
C TYR A 67 3.24 -8.47 2.11
N SER A 68 2.28 -7.59 1.82
CA SER A 68 1.61 -6.81 2.86
C SER A 68 0.20 -6.36 2.48
N VAL A 69 -0.53 -5.94 3.49
CA VAL A 69 -1.77 -5.16 3.39
C VAL A 69 -1.44 -3.70 3.64
N ALA A 70 -1.74 -2.81 2.71
CA ALA A 70 -1.58 -1.38 2.91
C ALA A 70 -2.92 -0.75 3.31
N VAL A 71 -2.96 -0.01 4.40
CA VAL A 71 -4.17 0.63 4.92
C VAL A 71 -3.95 2.11 5.19
N SER A 72 -4.93 2.95 4.85
CA SER A 72 -4.91 4.37 5.19
C SER A 72 -5.75 4.62 6.44
N LEU A 73 -5.07 5.03 7.53
CA LEU A 73 -5.68 5.39 8.80
C LEU A 73 -5.89 6.91 8.86
N THR A 74 -7.02 7.36 9.42
CA THR A 74 -7.31 8.79 9.49
C THR A 74 -7.14 9.36 10.90
N ASN A 75 -6.93 10.67 10.97
CA ASN A 75 -6.95 11.41 12.23
C ASN A 75 -8.24 11.14 13.01
N GLY A 76 -8.09 10.90 14.31
CA GLY A 76 -9.19 10.50 15.21
C GLY A 76 -9.22 9.01 15.51
N SER A 77 -8.35 8.20 14.87
CA SER A 77 -8.05 6.85 15.37
C SER A 77 -7.34 6.93 16.71
N GLU A 78 -7.61 5.98 17.58
CA GLU A 78 -6.99 5.86 18.90
C GLU A 78 -5.55 5.38 18.76
N VAL A 79 -4.59 6.16 19.26
CA VAL A 79 -3.18 5.76 19.35
C VAL A 79 -3.03 4.70 20.42
N GLY A 80 -2.34 3.59 20.11
CA GLY A 80 -2.25 2.41 20.97
C GLY A 80 -3.31 1.33 20.69
N ALA A 81 -4.33 1.64 19.87
CA ALA A 81 -5.23 0.63 19.34
C ALA A 81 -4.49 -0.31 18.38
N VAL A 82 -5.00 -1.52 18.19
CA VAL A 82 -4.33 -2.59 17.43
C VAL A 82 -5.04 -2.86 16.12
N ILE A 83 -4.28 -3.11 15.05
CA ILE A 83 -4.78 -3.56 13.75
C ILE A 83 -4.06 -4.81 13.27
N VAL A 84 -4.78 -5.61 12.48
CA VAL A 84 -4.26 -6.81 11.82
C VAL A 84 -4.71 -6.81 10.36
N GLY A 85 -3.79 -7.04 9.44
CA GLY A 85 -4.11 -7.31 8.04
C GLY A 85 -4.51 -8.77 7.85
N GLU A 86 -5.54 -9.03 7.07
CA GLU A 86 -6.04 -10.39 6.84
C GLU A 86 -6.24 -10.64 5.35
N LEU A 87 -5.79 -11.81 4.90
CA LEU A 87 -6.15 -12.38 3.60
C LEU A 87 -7.29 -13.36 3.81
N ARG A 88 -8.37 -13.25 3.04
CA ARG A 88 -9.57 -14.07 3.17
C ARG A 88 -9.99 -14.70 1.85
N ASN A 89 -10.73 -15.80 1.91
CA ASN A 89 -11.35 -16.44 0.76
C ASN A 89 -12.79 -15.91 0.55
N PRO A 90 -13.04 -15.07 -0.47
CA PRO A 90 -14.37 -14.54 -0.71
C PRO A 90 -15.33 -15.54 -1.40
N ASN A 91 -14.82 -16.71 -1.81
CA ASN A 91 -15.61 -17.74 -2.49
C ASN A 91 -16.27 -18.74 -1.53
N GLU A 92 -15.99 -18.64 -0.24
CA GLU A 92 -16.57 -19.46 0.82
C GLU A 92 -17.46 -18.61 1.74
N ALA A 93 -18.43 -19.27 2.39
CA ALA A 93 -19.30 -18.60 3.35
C ALA A 93 -18.46 -17.99 4.49
N ASP A 94 -18.90 -16.83 5.00
CA ASP A 94 -18.27 -16.08 6.10
C ASP A 94 -16.82 -15.61 5.82
N PHE A 95 -16.36 -15.73 4.57
CA PHE A 95 -15.05 -15.28 4.13
C PHE A 95 -13.90 -15.71 5.06
N PRO A 96 -13.62 -17.03 5.17
CA PRO A 96 -12.64 -17.53 6.12
C PRO A 96 -11.25 -16.92 5.90
N VAL A 97 -10.54 -16.69 7.00
CA VAL A 97 -9.17 -16.16 6.98
C VAL A 97 -8.21 -17.21 6.47
N ILE A 98 -7.42 -16.85 5.45
CA ILE A 98 -6.33 -17.67 4.89
C ILE A 98 -5.01 -17.39 5.62
N ALA A 99 -4.71 -16.10 5.87
CA ALA A 99 -3.48 -15.66 6.53
C ALA A 99 -3.70 -14.31 7.24
N THR A 100 -2.88 -14.05 8.26
CA THR A 100 -2.87 -12.79 9.01
C THR A 100 -1.46 -12.22 9.09
N THR A 101 -1.37 -10.91 9.17
CA THR A 101 -0.13 -10.23 9.57
C THR A 101 0.05 -10.28 11.08
N PRO A 102 1.24 -10.00 11.64
CA PRO A 102 1.39 -9.63 13.05
C PRO A 102 0.50 -8.46 13.44
N GLU A 103 0.15 -8.39 14.72
CA GLU A 103 -0.54 -7.25 15.31
C GLU A 103 0.37 -6.02 15.33
N ILE A 104 -0.18 -4.87 14.98
CA ILE A 104 0.52 -3.58 15.01
C ILE A 104 -0.27 -2.58 15.84
N GLU A 105 0.39 -1.94 16.80
CA GLU A 105 -0.15 -0.80 17.54
C GLU A 105 -0.11 0.47 16.68
N ILE A 106 -1.22 1.21 16.65
CA ILE A 106 -1.31 2.48 15.92
C ILE A 106 -0.49 3.56 16.63
N THR A 107 0.37 4.21 15.86
CA THR A 107 1.12 5.39 16.29
C THR A 107 0.59 6.65 15.61
N SER A 108 0.89 7.81 16.17
CA SER A 108 0.46 9.10 15.59
C SER A 108 1.04 9.36 14.19
N SER A 109 2.20 8.80 13.86
CA SER A 109 2.84 8.92 12.53
C SER A 109 2.11 8.13 11.42
N MET A 110 1.29 7.14 11.78
CA MET A 110 0.50 6.35 10.83
C MET A 110 -0.77 7.08 10.38
N LEU A 111 -1.19 8.12 11.10
CA LEU A 111 -2.46 8.80 10.85
C LEU A 111 -2.33 9.84 9.74
N GLY A 112 -3.18 9.72 8.73
CA GLY A 112 -3.31 10.68 7.63
C GLY A 112 -4.41 11.69 7.86
N GLY A 113 -4.25 12.91 7.27
CA GLY A 113 -5.28 13.95 7.23
C GLY A 113 -6.16 13.84 5.99
N THR A 114 -7.26 14.59 5.97
CA THR A 114 -8.15 14.72 4.81
C THR A 114 -7.37 15.22 3.59
N GLY A 115 -7.45 14.51 2.48
CA GLY A 115 -6.77 14.86 1.22
C GLY A 115 -5.34 14.35 1.08
N SER A 116 -4.76 13.71 2.10
CA SER A 116 -3.45 13.06 2.04
C SER A 116 -3.55 11.66 2.60
N SER A 117 -3.40 10.66 1.75
CA SER A 117 -3.35 9.27 2.19
C SER A 117 -1.92 8.91 2.61
N ASN A 118 -1.76 8.58 3.88
CA ASN A 118 -0.59 7.87 4.37
C ASN A 118 -0.97 6.39 4.49
N PHE A 119 -0.24 5.49 3.82
CA PHE A 119 -0.52 4.06 3.86
C PHE A 119 0.45 3.37 4.80
N THR A 120 -0.10 2.83 5.89
CA THR A 120 0.63 1.92 6.78
C THR A 120 0.69 0.52 6.18
N GLN A 121 1.86 -0.11 6.21
CA GLN A 121 2.07 -1.45 5.70
C GLN A 121 1.95 -2.47 6.85
N LEU A 122 1.00 -3.40 6.71
CA LEU A 122 0.84 -4.56 7.58
C LEU A 122 1.49 -5.74 6.87
N ILE A 123 2.68 -6.14 7.32
CA ILE A 123 3.57 -7.04 6.58
C ILE A 123 3.37 -8.46 7.09
N PHE A 124 3.20 -9.43 6.17
CA PHE A 124 3.16 -10.85 6.52
C PHE A 124 4.55 -11.35 6.92
N ASP A 125 4.63 -12.26 7.89
CA ASP A 125 5.91 -12.87 8.33
C ASP A 125 6.66 -13.57 7.19
N SER A 126 5.93 -14.06 6.21
CA SER A 126 6.45 -14.59 4.96
C SER A 126 5.49 -14.27 3.81
N PRO A 127 5.98 -14.10 2.58
CA PRO A 127 5.11 -13.85 1.43
C PRO A 127 4.07 -14.96 1.25
N ILE A 128 2.85 -14.58 0.86
CA ILE A 128 1.76 -15.52 0.60
C ILE A 128 1.57 -15.64 -0.91
N THR A 129 1.86 -16.80 -1.47
CA THR A 129 1.63 -17.05 -2.90
C THR A 129 0.14 -17.15 -3.19
N LEU A 130 -0.37 -16.21 -3.98
CA LEU A 130 -1.73 -16.20 -4.51
C LEU A 130 -1.77 -17.00 -5.81
N GLU A 131 -2.77 -17.85 -5.95
CA GLU A 131 -2.98 -18.61 -7.18
C GLU A 131 -3.65 -17.77 -8.26
N ALA A 132 -3.35 -18.07 -9.53
CA ALA A 132 -3.94 -17.40 -10.67
C ALA A 132 -5.43 -17.72 -10.86
N ASN A 133 -6.17 -16.79 -11.42
CA ASN A 133 -7.59 -16.88 -11.77
C ASN A 133 -8.52 -17.13 -10.57
N LEU A 134 -8.16 -16.58 -9.41
CA LEU A 134 -8.98 -16.63 -8.21
C LEU A 134 -9.24 -15.21 -7.67
N ASP A 135 -10.37 -15.08 -6.98
CA ASP A 135 -10.67 -13.90 -6.19
C ASP A 135 -10.14 -14.08 -4.77
N TYR A 136 -9.55 -13.00 -4.25
CA TYR A 136 -9.10 -12.89 -2.87
C TYR A 136 -9.68 -11.63 -2.24
N MET A 137 -9.90 -11.69 -0.94
CA MET A 137 -10.32 -10.54 -0.16
C MET A 137 -9.22 -10.15 0.80
N ILE A 138 -8.89 -8.86 0.81
CA ILE A 138 -7.96 -8.29 1.76
C ILE A 138 -8.74 -7.41 2.73
N THR A 139 -8.55 -7.61 4.04
CA THR A 139 -9.23 -6.85 5.08
C THR A 139 -8.25 -6.33 6.13
N VAL A 140 -8.72 -5.34 6.88
CA VAL A 140 -8.08 -4.91 8.12
C VAL A 140 -9.07 -5.15 9.25
N ASN A 141 -8.63 -5.88 10.26
CA ASN A 141 -9.34 -6.12 11.51
C ASN A 141 -8.84 -5.15 12.58
N CYS A 142 -9.75 -4.40 13.14
CA CYS A 142 -9.47 -3.27 14.02
C CYS A 142 -9.95 -3.57 15.45
N PHE A 143 -9.07 -3.38 16.43
CA PHE A 143 -9.35 -3.57 17.86
C PHE A 143 -9.22 -2.21 18.57
N GLY A 144 -10.34 -1.57 18.85
CA GLY A 144 -10.42 -0.24 19.44
C GLY A 144 -11.08 0.78 18.51
N ASN A 145 -11.02 2.05 18.89
CA ASN A 145 -11.62 3.12 18.08
C ASN A 145 -10.69 3.54 16.95
N ILE A 146 -10.87 2.92 15.79
CA ILE A 146 -10.01 3.08 14.62
C ILE A 146 -10.84 3.60 13.45
N ARG A 147 -10.28 4.54 12.69
CA ARG A 147 -10.89 5.14 11.51
C ARG A 147 -10.10 4.81 10.27
N ILE A 148 -10.69 4.01 9.38
CA ILE A 148 -10.11 3.68 8.09
C ILE A 148 -10.63 4.66 7.04
N GLY A 149 -9.72 5.19 6.22
CA GLY A 149 -10.05 6.08 5.13
C GLY A 149 -10.95 5.40 4.09
N LEU A 150 -11.91 6.14 3.58
CA LEU A 150 -12.80 5.74 2.49
C LEU A 150 -12.62 6.68 1.30
N ASN A 151 -12.79 6.13 0.10
CA ASN A 151 -12.70 6.88 -1.15
C ASN A 151 -13.88 6.59 -2.07
N GLY A 152 -14.53 7.65 -2.55
CA GLY A 152 -15.52 7.57 -3.64
C GLY A 152 -16.62 6.54 -3.45
N THR A 153 -17.08 6.00 -4.58
CA THR A 153 -18.09 4.93 -4.65
C THR A 153 -17.43 3.60 -4.99
N SER A 154 -17.89 2.53 -4.33
CA SER A 154 -17.48 1.16 -4.62
C SER A 154 -18.35 0.55 -5.70
N GLU A 155 -17.80 -0.31 -6.55
CA GLU A 155 -18.58 -1.26 -7.34
C GLU A 155 -19.35 -2.21 -6.42
N ALA A 156 -20.54 -2.62 -6.87
CA ALA A 156 -21.37 -3.54 -6.10
C ALA A 156 -20.62 -4.84 -5.78
N GLN A 157 -20.68 -5.27 -4.53
CA GLN A 157 -20.07 -6.53 -4.03
C GLN A 157 -18.55 -6.63 -4.19
N THR A 158 -17.84 -5.51 -4.13
CA THR A 158 -16.38 -5.50 -4.20
C THR A 158 -15.70 -4.96 -2.94
N SER A 159 -16.46 -4.30 -2.08
CA SER A 159 -16.01 -3.76 -0.80
C SER A 159 -16.95 -4.20 0.30
N PHE A 160 -16.39 -4.67 1.41
CA PHE A 160 -17.15 -5.32 2.48
C PHE A 160 -16.76 -4.78 3.85
N ILE A 161 -17.73 -4.85 4.76
CA ILE A 161 -17.57 -4.58 6.19
C ILE A 161 -18.22 -5.72 6.98
N TYR A 162 -17.53 -6.23 8.00
CA TYR A 162 -18.14 -7.05 9.04
C TYR A 162 -18.58 -6.15 10.18
N TYR A 163 -19.81 -6.26 10.53
CA TYR A 163 -20.44 -5.30 11.41
C TYR A 163 -21.52 -5.97 12.27
N VAL A 164 -21.62 -5.51 13.53
CA VAL A 164 -22.66 -5.95 14.44
C VAL A 164 -23.87 -5.02 14.28
N SER A 165 -24.90 -5.50 13.60
CA SER A 165 -26.16 -4.75 13.44
C SER A 165 -27.10 -5.03 14.62
N PRO A 166 -27.65 -4.00 15.28
CA PRO A 166 -28.64 -4.18 16.35
C PRO A 166 -29.92 -4.90 15.92
N THR A 167 -30.21 -4.91 14.61
CA THR A 167 -31.44 -5.49 14.04
C THR A 167 -31.21 -6.73 13.21
N GLN A 168 -30.02 -6.94 12.63
CA GLN A 168 -29.69 -8.02 11.71
C GLN A 168 -28.67 -9.02 12.27
N GLY A 169 -28.08 -8.73 13.43
CA GLY A 169 -27.01 -9.53 14.02
C GLY A 169 -25.64 -9.21 13.45
N GLU A 170 -24.69 -10.11 13.70
CA GLU A 170 -23.31 -10.02 13.18
C GLU A 170 -23.26 -10.66 11.78
N ASP A 171 -22.80 -9.91 10.78
CA ASP A 171 -22.70 -10.42 9.42
C ASP A 171 -21.80 -9.53 8.55
N TRP A 172 -21.47 -10.03 7.35
CA TRP A 172 -20.82 -9.30 6.28
C TRP A 172 -21.83 -8.51 5.45
N PHE A 173 -21.53 -7.23 5.26
CA PHE A 173 -22.30 -6.34 4.38
C PHE A 173 -21.38 -5.76 3.33
N PHE A 174 -21.89 -5.55 2.11
CA PHE A 174 -21.15 -4.76 1.11
C PHE A 174 -21.33 -3.27 1.38
N THR A 175 -20.26 -2.50 1.13
CA THR A 175 -20.29 -1.05 1.27
C THR A 175 -20.50 -0.36 -0.07
N THR A 176 -21.04 0.85 -0.04
CA THR A 176 -21.16 1.71 -1.24
C THR A 176 -19.97 2.64 -1.42
N THR A 177 -19.04 2.64 -0.47
CA THR A 177 -17.79 3.42 -0.49
C THR A 177 -16.61 2.45 -0.45
N THR A 178 -15.48 2.86 -1.03
CA THR A 178 -14.29 2.02 -1.14
C THR A 178 -13.37 2.20 0.08
N PRO A 179 -13.17 1.18 0.93
CA PRO A 179 -12.14 1.19 1.94
C PRO A 179 -10.75 1.35 1.33
N MET A 180 -9.93 2.21 1.91
CA MET A 180 -8.55 2.40 1.45
C MET A 180 -7.66 1.30 2.03
N VAL A 181 -7.91 0.07 1.58
CA VAL A 181 -7.20 -1.16 1.92
C VAL A 181 -6.75 -1.81 0.62
N ARG A 182 -5.45 -2.07 0.49
CA ARG A 182 -4.80 -2.46 -0.75
C ARG A 182 -3.94 -3.71 -0.58
N MET A 183 -3.79 -4.50 -1.64
CA MET A 183 -2.76 -5.53 -1.73
C MET A 183 -1.43 -4.91 -2.16
N ASN A 184 -0.34 -5.31 -1.51
CA ASN A 184 1.00 -4.87 -1.88
C ASN A 184 1.90 -6.08 -2.17
N PHE A 185 2.38 -6.13 -3.39
CA PHE A 185 3.22 -7.19 -3.95
C PHE A 185 4.71 -6.79 -4.02
N ASN A 186 5.09 -5.68 -3.36
CA ASN A 186 6.47 -5.21 -3.35
C ASN A 186 7.34 -6.07 -2.42
N PRO A 187 8.33 -6.83 -2.95
CA PRO A 187 9.19 -7.68 -2.12
C PRO A 187 10.10 -6.89 -1.18
N THR A 188 10.23 -5.57 -1.36
CA THR A 188 11.06 -4.71 -0.51
C THR A 188 10.24 -3.96 0.54
N VAL A 189 8.93 -4.24 0.66
CA VAL A 189 8.08 -3.65 1.70
C VAL A 189 8.62 -4.01 3.09
N GLY A 190 8.72 -3.03 3.97
CA GLY A 190 9.29 -3.19 5.33
C GLY A 190 10.81 -3.13 5.41
N ILE A 191 11.54 -3.21 4.30
CA ILE A 191 12.98 -2.94 4.31
C ILE A 191 13.24 -1.43 4.46
N GLU A 192 12.35 -0.60 3.91
CA GLU A 192 12.45 0.86 4.02
C GLU A 192 12.16 1.39 5.44
N ASP A 193 11.36 0.68 6.22
CA ASP A 193 11.00 1.11 7.59
C ASP A 193 12.06 0.77 8.64
N ALA A 194 12.89 -0.26 8.41
CA ALA A 194 13.97 -0.60 9.32
C ALA A 194 15.10 0.45 9.34
N ASP A 195 15.29 1.20 8.26
CA ASP A 195 16.33 2.24 8.16
C ASP A 195 15.88 3.62 8.67
N ARG A 196 14.57 3.87 8.78
CA ARG A 196 14.03 5.17 9.26
C ARG A 196 14.22 5.39 10.77
N SER A 197 14.56 4.35 11.53
CA SER A 197 14.76 4.47 12.98
C SER A 197 16.01 5.25 13.40
N ASN A 198 16.87 5.64 12.45
CA ASN A 198 18.14 6.34 12.73
C ASN A 198 18.22 7.77 12.15
N GLY A 199 17.11 8.40 11.78
CA GLY A 199 17.11 9.81 11.33
C GLY A 199 17.71 10.06 9.94
N ALA A 200 17.91 9.02 9.13
CA ALA A 200 18.34 9.13 7.75
C ALA A 200 17.62 8.06 6.90
N GLY A 201 16.74 8.47 6.03
CA GLY A 201 16.09 7.58 5.05
C GLY A 201 17.00 7.32 3.86
N LEU A 202 17.47 6.09 3.64
CA LEU A 202 18.19 5.68 2.42
C LEU A 202 17.25 4.88 1.53
N GLY A 203 16.97 5.39 0.33
CA GLY A 203 16.04 4.76 -0.59
C GLY A 203 16.71 3.81 -1.59
N GLN A 204 15.88 3.06 -2.32
CA GLN A 204 16.29 2.16 -3.39
C GLN A 204 16.90 2.96 -4.56
N ASN A 205 17.97 2.43 -5.14
CA ASN A 205 18.57 3.02 -6.35
C ASN A 205 17.66 2.86 -7.58
N ILE A 206 17.58 3.90 -8.42
CA ILE A 206 16.74 3.94 -9.62
C ILE A 206 17.59 4.42 -10.81
N PRO A 207 17.65 3.63 -11.92
CA PRO A 207 17.07 2.30 -12.12
C PRO A 207 17.77 1.18 -11.34
N ASN A 208 17.04 0.10 -11.06
CA ASN A 208 17.58 -1.17 -10.55
C ASN A 208 16.86 -2.33 -11.28
N PRO A 209 17.54 -3.17 -12.10
CA PRO A 209 18.97 -3.10 -12.41
C PRO A 209 19.40 -1.82 -13.10
N ALA A 210 20.63 -1.40 -12.79
CA ALA A 210 21.24 -0.21 -13.36
C ALA A 210 22.23 -0.55 -14.48
N ASN A 211 22.38 0.33 -15.48
CA ASN A 211 23.32 0.14 -16.58
C ASN A 211 24.52 1.08 -16.44
N ASN A 212 24.44 2.33 -16.86
CA ASN A 212 25.59 3.26 -16.84
C ASN A 212 25.60 4.14 -15.58
N THR A 213 24.41 4.48 -15.08
CA THR A 213 24.23 5.33 -13.91
C THR A 213 23.04 4.89 -13.12
N THR A 214 23.04 5.15 -11.81
CA THR A 214 21.87 5.00 -10.95
C THR A 214 21.79 6.17 -9.98
N SER A 215 20.59 6.49 -9.51
CA SER A 215 20.32 7.55 -8.56
C SER A 215 19.80 6.95 -7.27
N ILE A 216 20.44 7.27 -6.15
CA ILE A 216 20.05 6.82 -4.80
C ILE A 216 19.41 7.99 -4.06
N PRO A 217 18.10 7.98 -3.78
CA PRO A 217 17.47 8.98 -2.96
C PRO A 217 17.81 8.75 -1.47
N TYR A 218 17.94 9.84 -0.72
CA TYR A 218 18.07 9.79 0.73
C TYR A 218 17.43 11.02 1.37
N GLU A 219 17.04 10.92 2.64
CA GLU A 219 16.44 11.99 3.41
C GLU A 219 17.17 12.13 4.75
N LEU A 220 17.36 13.38 5.19
CA LEU A 220 18.01 13.70 6.46
C LEU A 220 17.04 14.46 7.36
N GLU A 221 16.93 14.03 8.60
CA GLU A 221 16.16 14.74 9.65
C GLU A 221 16.98 15.81 10.34
N GLU A 222 18.31 15.65 10.38
CA GLU A 222 19.24 16.57 11.01
C GLU A 222 20.40 16.94 10.09
N SER A 223 21.06 18.09 10.38
CA SER A 223 22.27 18.49 9.66
C SER A 223 23.45 17.57 10.01
N THR A 224 23.89 16.75 9.06
CA THR A 224 24.97 15.80 9.26
C THR A 224 25.94 15.76 8.08
N ASN A 225 27.11 15.14 8.28
CA ASN A 225 28.00 14.78 7.17
C ASN A 225 27.49 13.49 6.54
N VAL A 226 27.46 13.49 5.21
CA VAL A 226 26.91 12.38 4.43
C VAL A 226 28.02 11.75 3.60
N VAL A 227 28.21 10.44 3.77
CA VAL A 227 29.10 9.60 2.99
C VAL A 227 28.35 8.37 2.53
N LEU A 228 28.27 8.14 1.23
CA LEU A 228 27.76 6.91 0.65
C LEU A 228 28.92 5.96 0.37
N GLU A 229 28.86 4.76 0.88
CA GLU A 229 29.82 3.67 0.62
C GLU A 229 29.15 2.55 -0.17
N VAL A 230 29.80 2.05 -1.22
CA VAL A 230 29.33 0.92 -2.04
C VAL A 230 30.30 -0.25 -1.87
N HIS A 231 29.76 -1.42 -1.55
CA HIS A 231 30.51 -2.64 -1.27
C HIS A 231 30.11 -3.76 -2.23
N ASP A 232 31.04 -4.60 -2.62
CA ASP A 232 30.77 -5.82 -3.34
C ASP A 232 30.20 -6.93 -2.41
N VAL A 233 29.85 -8.07 -2.97
CA VAL A 233 29.31 -9.23 -2.24
C VAL A 233 30.25 -9.80 -1.17
N SER A 234 31.55 -9.49 -1.24
CA SER A 234 32.53 -9.90 -0.23
C SER A 234 32.65 -8.89 0.92
N GLY A 235 31.94 -7.75 0.85
CA GLY A 235 32.02 -6.65 1.80
C GLY A 235 33.18 -5.69 1.54
N LYS A 236 33.87 -5.81 0.39
CA LYS A 236 34.95 -4.91 0.02
C LYS A 236 34.38 -3.59 -0.47
N LEU A 237 34.88 -2.47 0.07
CA LEU A 237 34.56 -1.13 -0.41
C LEU A 237 35.07 -0.95 -1.86
N VAL A 238 34.17 -0.64 -2.80
CA VAL A 238 34.45 -0.47 -4.22
C VAL A 238 34.23 0.97 -4.71
N MET A 239 33.37 1.73 -4.02
CA MET A 239 33.13 3.15 -4.32
C MET A 239 32.75 3.90 -3.05
N GLN A 240 33.13 5.18 -2.96
CA GLN A 240 32.73 6.08 -1.91
C GLN A 240 32.41 7.46 -2.48
N VAL A 241 31.28 8.04 -2.07
CA VAL A 241 30.87 9.40 -2.42
C VAL A 241 30.73 10.21 -1.16
N ASN A 242 31.46 11.32 -1.05
CA ASN A 242 31.38 12.23 0.08
C ASN A 242 30.59 13.48 -0.34
N GLU A 243 29.37 13.62 0.18
CA GLU A 243 28.49 14.76 -0.04
C GLU A 243 28.77 15.95 0.90
N GLY A 244 29.63 15.75 1.90
CA GLY A 244 29.91 16.74 2.92
C GLY A 244 28.74 16.95 3.87
N ARG A 245 28.71 18.12 4.53
CA ARG A 245 27.64 18.46 5.46
C ARG A 245 26.38 18.92 4.71
N ARG A 246 25.27 18.25 4.95
CA ARG A 246 23.94 18.55 4.39
C ARG A 246 22.98 18.99 5.50
N ALA A 247 22.07 19.89 5.17
CA ALA A 247 20.96 20.29 6.05
C ALA A 247 19.84 19.22 6.03
N PRO A 248 18.85 19.28 6.94
CA PRO A 248 17.64 18.44 6.82
C PRO A 248 16.99 18.60 5.46
N GLY A 249 16.49 17.50 4.87
CA GLY A 249 15.82 17.52 3.57
C GLY A 249 16.06 16.26 2.74
N ALA A 250 15.40 16.18 1.60
CA ALA A 250 15.49 15.09 0.64
C ALA A 250 16.55 15.39 -0.43
N TYR A 251 17.40 14.42 -0.72
CA TYR A 251 18.53 14.51 -1.63
C TYR A 251 18.62 13.29 -2.55
N ARG A 252 19.50 13.36 -3.56
CA ARG A 252 19.82 12.25 -4.45
C ARG A 252 21.31 12.23 -4.75
N ILE A 253 21.92 11.05 -4.67
CA ILE A 253 23.30 10.82 -5.12
C ILE A 253 23.24 10.07 -6.43
N ASN A 254 23.87 10.63 -7.47
CA ASN A 254 24.00 9.97 -8.76
C ASN A 254 25.34 9.23 -8.83
N LEU A 255 25.29 7.91 -9.01
CA LEU A 255 26.47 7.06 -9.11
C LEU A 255 26.76 6.72 -10.57
N PRO A 256 27.95 7.06 -11.10
CA PRO A 256 28.44 6.51 -12.34
C PRO A 256 28.92 5.06 -12.10
N LEU A 257 28.45 4.12 -12.92
CA LEU A 257 28.73 2.69 -12.75
C LEU A 257 29.81 2.16 -13.69
N GLU A 258 30.43 3.02 -14.49
CA GLU A 258 31.42 2.66 -15.51
C GLU A 258 32.64 1.90 -14.96
N GLN A 259 32.92 2.05 -13.67
CA GLN A 259 34.04 1.40 -12.99
C GLN A 259 33.64 0.12 -12.24
N LEU A 260 32.35 -0.22 -12.22
CA LEU A 260 31.84 -1.41 -11.57
C LEU A 260 31.57 -2.51 -12.61
N ASN A 261 31.93 -3.73 -12.26
CA ASN A 261 31.55 -4.90 -13.05
C ASN A 261 30.07 -5.23 -12.88
N GLU A 262 29.51 -6.01 -13.80
CA GLU A 262 28.17 -6.59 -13.60
C GLU A 262 28.13 -7.43 -12.32
N GLY A 263 27.12 -7.21 -11.48
CA GLY A 263 27.00 -7.92 -10.22
C GLY A 263 26.06 -7.27 -9.21
N LEU A 264 26.00 -7.88 -8.03
CA LEU A 264 25.26 -7.37 -6.89
C LEU A 264 26.19 -6.53 -6.01
N TYR A 265 25.70 -5.38 -5.58
CA TYR A 265 26.40 -4.45 -4.69
C TYR A 265 25.47 -4.03 -3.56
N PHE A 266 26.06 -3.75 -2.41
CA PHE A 266 25.39 -3.16 -1.26
C PHE A 266 25.88 -1.73 -1.07
N TYR A 267 25.02 -0.83 -0.62
CA TYR A 267 25.42 0.51 -0.28
C TYR A 267 24.88 0.92 1.09
N THR A 268 25.66 1.77 1.75
CA THR A 268 25.33 2.31 3.09
C THR A 268 25.55 3.81 3.09
N LEU A 269 24.67 4.54 3.78
CA LEU A 269 24.82 5.96 4.06
C LEU A 269 25.36 6.11 5.50
N ARG A 270 26.37 6.96 5.66
CA ARG A 270 26.98 7.27 6.97
C ARG A 270 27.02 8.76 7.21
#